data_f1e0dda6f244041710829244ff0d75f7
#
_entry.id   f1e0dda6f244041710829244ff0d75f7
#
_cell.length_a   1.000
_cell.length_b   1.000
_cell.length_c   1.000
_cell.angle_alpha   90.00
_cell.angle_beta   90.00
_cell.angle_gamma   90.00
#
_symmetry.space_group_name_H-M   'P 1'
#
loop_
_entity.id
_entity.type
_entity.pdbx_description
1 polymer ?
#
loop_
_entity_poly.entity_id
_entity_poly.type
_entity_poly.pdbx_seq_one_letter_code
_entity_poly.pdbx_strand_id
1 'polypeptide(L)'
;MKIWVDRELVEESAAYLDDKNWPLGTGLFETLRTENGSVQFLARHMRRVIASARVLDIPIPDEDLIAQAVEELLVATPHDVGRLRLSFSSDRFIATHEAYLSESAPVKVIVSQELSFAVGRQYKVFPYSGRLDLLQEATAAGCDEVILIDQDDRVCEGAVSNYAFRIHGQWRTPPITAGILPGVIRALAVEKCGVVVKDLSRADVFSCEAAIVLSSLKIALPVESIDGRSLALDSNVSEICSKLRQLATAH
;
A
#
# COMPACT_ATOMS: atom_id res chain seq x y z
N MET A 1 -6.07 13.37 -19.43
CA MET A 1 -6.02 11.91 -19.11
C MET A 1 -7.43 11.35 -19.10
N LYS A 2 -7.64 10.08 -19.52
CA LYS A 2 -8.95 9.42 -19.40
C LYS A 2 -9.11 8.87 -17.99
N ILE A 3 -10.31 9.03 -17.43
CA ILE A 3 -10.70 8.57 -16.10
C ILE A 3 -12.06 7.90 -16.22
N TRP A 4 -12.26 6.81 -15.51
CA TRP A 4 -13.58 6.18 -15.38
C TRP A 4 -14.37 6.84 -14.25
N VAL A 5 -15.58 7.28 -14.57
CA VAL A 5 -16.52 7.83 -13.59
C VAL A 5 -17.86 7.11 -13.73
N ASP A 6 -18.27 6.43 -12.69
CA ASP A 6 -19.52 5.69 -12.57
C ASP A 6 -19.73 4.62 -13.65
N ARG A 7 -20.00 5.00 -14.92
CA ARG A 7 -20.31 4.08 -16.01
C ARG A 7 -19.63 4.44 -17.34
N GLU A 8 -18.75 5.44 -17.36
CA GLU A 8 -18.15 5.92 -18.61
C GLU A 8 -16.73 6.46 -18.44
N LEU A 9 -15.98 6.45 -19.54
CA LEU A 9 -14.69 7.13 -19.64
C LEU A 9 -14.88 8.60 -19.96
N VAL A 10 -14.40 9.46 -19.06
CA VAL A 10 -14.44 10.93 -19.23
C VAL A 10 -13.04 11.53 -19.32
N GLU A 11 -12.95 12.77 -19.73
CA GLU A 11 -11.71 13.53 -19.58
C GLU A 11 -11.52 13.94 -18.11
N GLU A 12 -10.27 14.00 -17.66
CA GLU A 12 -9.88 14.33 -16.29
C GLU A 12 -10.58 15.60 -15.75
N SER A 13 -10.72 16.63 -16.59
CA SER A 13 -11.41 17.87 -16.23
C SER A 13 -12.90 17.71 -15.87
N ALA A 14 -13.50 16.59 -16.24
CA ALA A 14 -14.91 16.27 -15.95
C ALA A 14 -15.06 15.25 -14.79
N ALA A 15 -13.96 14.80 -14.18
CA ALA A 15 -13.98 13.69 -13.24
C ALA A 15 -14.27 14.07 -11.78
N TYR A 16 -14.49 15.34 -11.48
CA TYR A 16 -14.79 15.82 -10.12
C TYR A 16 -13.74 15.42 -9.07
N LEU A 17 -12.46 15.54 -9.44
CA LEU A 17 -11.32 15.31 -8.59
C LEU A 17 -10.80 16.61 -7.99
N ASP A 18 -10.06 16.49 -6.87
CA ASP A 18 -9.28 17.60 -6.33
C ASP A 18 -7.97 17.80 -7.13
N ASP A 19 -7.17 18.80 -6.75
CA ASP A 19 -5.89 19.14 -7.37
C ASP A 19 -4.80 18.06 -7.26
N LYS A 20 -5.04 17.03 -6.46
CA LYS A 20 -4.17 15.86 -6.28
C LYS A 20 -4.76 14.57 -6.85
N ASN A 21 -5.76 14.68 -7.71
CA ASN A 21 -6.49 13.55 -8.32
C ASN A 21 -7.18 12.63 -7.31
N TRP A 22 -7.69 13.18 -6.21
CA TRP A 22 -8.55 12.45 -5.28
C TRP A 22 -10.03 12.79 -5.52
N PRO A 23 -10.95 11.82 -5.36
CA PRO A 23 -12.36 12.11 -5.35
C PRO A 23 -12.72 13.10 -4.25
N LEU A 24 -13.65 14.01 -4.52
CA LEU A 24 -14.19 14.91 -3.51
C LEU A 24 -15.00 14.13 -2.47
N GLY A 25 -14.95 14.55 -1.20
CA GLY A 25 -15.67 13.92 -0.10
C GLY A 25 -14.87 12.81 0.61
N THR A 26 -15.57 11.78 1.04
CA THR A 26 -14.99 10.67 1.80
C THR A 26 -15.38 9.33 1.20
N GLY A 27 -14.53 8.34 1.35
CA GLY A 27 -14.80 7.00 0.83
C GLY A 27 -13.65 6.02 1.04
N LEU A 28 -13.77 4.90 0.37
CA LEU A 28 -12.74 3.86 0.33
C LEU A 28 -11.97 3.92 -0.98
N PHE A 29 -10.71 3.50 -0.95
CA PHE A 29 -9.95 3.35 -2.18
C PHE A 29 -9.04 2.12 -2.13
N GLU A 30 -8.71 1.64 -3.32
CA GLU A 30 -7.68 0.64 -3.54
C GLU A 30 -6.61 1.19 -4.47
N THR A 31 -5.37 0.73 -4.29
CA THR A 31 -4.25 1.05 -5.17
C THR A 31 -3.62 -0.26 -5.62
N LEU A 32 -3.68 -0.52 -6.89
CA LEU A 32 -3.22 -1.74 -7.52
C LEU A 32 -2.09 -1.43 -8.49
N ARG A 33 -1.16 -2.35 -8.59
CA ARG A 33 -0.13 -2.33 -9.63
C ARG A 33 -0.67 -3.00 -10.88
N THR A 34 -0.38 -2.41 -12.03
CA THR A 34 -0.60 -3.04 -13.32
C THR A 34 0.75 -3.28 -13.99
N GLU A 35 0.88 -4.38 -14.73
CA GLU A 35 2.03 -4.67 -15.57
C GLU A 35 1.55 -5.23 -16.91
N ASN A 36 2.01 -4.64 -18.02
CA ASN A 36 1.69 -5.07 -19.37
C ASN A 36 0.17 -5.31 -19.59
N GLY A 37 -0.66 -4.40 -19.09
CA GLY A 37 -2.13 -4.47 -19.22
C GLY A 37 -2.83 -5.44 -18.27
N SER A 38 -2.11 -6.07 -17.33
CA SER A 38 -2.69 -6.96 -16.32
C SER A 38 -2.70 -6.33 -14.94
N VAL A 39 -3.79 -6.48 -14.18
CA VAL A 39 -3.92 -5.99 -12.81
C VAL A 39 -3.47 -7.05 -11.82
N GLN A 40 -2.49 -6.72 -11.00
CA GLN A 40 -1.99 -7.66 -9.99
C GLN A 40 -2.96 -7.77 -8.80
N PHE A 41 -3.30 -8.98 -8.40
CA PHE A 41 -4.09 -9.31 -7.20
C PHE A 41 -5.47 -8.64 -7.10
N LEU A 42 -6.14 -8.32 -8.21
CA LEU A 42 -7.45 -7.64 -8.20
C LEU A 42 -8.42 -8.28 -7.21
N ALA A 43 -8.57 -9.61 -7.24
CA ALA A 43 -9.49 -10.33 -6.34
C ALA A 43 -9.15 -10.17 -4.84
N ARG A 44 -7.87 -10.01 -4.47
CA ARG A 44 -7.46 -9.76 -3.08
C ARG A 44 -7.81 -8.33 -2.65
N HIS A 45 -7.58 -7.36 -3.53
CA HIS A 45 -7.96 -5.97 -3.31
C HIS A 45 -9.47 -5.82 -3.18
N MET A 46 -10.24 -6.44 -4.07
CA MET A 46 -11.71 -6.40 -4.01
C MET A 46 -12.25 -7.04 -2.74
N ARG A 47 -11.72 -8.18 -2.29
CA ARG A 47 -12.11 -8.77 -1.00
C ARG A 47 -11.87 -7.81 0.16
N ARG A 48 -10.76 -7.09 0.19
CA ARG A 48 -10.43 -6.13 1.26
C ARG A 48 -11.39 -4.94 1.24
N VAL A 49 -11.60 -4.31 0.08
CA VAL A 49 -12.49 -3.16 0.00
C VAL A 49 -13.95 -3.52 0.29
N ILE A 50 -14.43 -4.66 -0.18
CA ILE A 50 -15.80 -5.14 0.12
C ILE A 50 -15.97 -5.39 1.64
N ALA A 51 -14.96 -5.98 2.30
CA ALA A 51 -15.01 -6.15 3.75
C ALA A 51 -15.05 -4.81 4.49
N SER A 52 -14.25 -3.83 4.06
CA SER A 52 -14.25 -2.47 4.61
C SER A 52 -15.57 -1.74 4.34
N ALA A 53 -16.10 -1.85 3.13
CA ALA A 53 -17.34 -1.21 2.68
C ALA A 53 -18.56 -1.65 3.50
N ARG A 54 -18.62 -2.93 3.85
CA ARG A 54 -19.69 -3.47 4.72
C ARG A 54 -19.68 -2.85 6.12
N VAL A 55 -18.49 -2.53 6.65
CA VAL A 55 -18.35 -1.92 7.99
C VAL A 55 -18.66 -0.43 7.95
N LEU A 56 -18.28 0.24 6.86
CA LEU A 56 -18.41 1.68 6.71
C LEU A 56 -19.68 2.12 5.97
N ASP A 57 -20.54 1.15 5.60
CA ASP A 57 -21.79 1.36 4.85
C ASP A 57 -21.58 2.14 3.54
N ILE A 58 -20.53 1.77 2.78
CA ILE A 58 -20.21 2.36 1.49
C ILE A 58 -20.64 1.39 0.38
N PRO A 59 -21.44 1.82 -0.60
CA PRO A 59 -21.86 0.96 -1.70
C PRO A 59 -20.64 0.62 -2.60
N ILE A 60 -20.57 -0.65 -3.02
CA ILE A 60 -19.60 -1.10 -4.02
C ILE A 60 -20.38 -1.53 -5.26
N PRO A 61 -20.03 -1.07 -6.46
CA PRO A 61 -20.61 -1.54 -7.72
C PRO A 61 -20.50 -3.05 -7.87
N ASP A 62 -21.32 -3.63 -8.74
CA ASP A 62 -21.20 -5.04 -9.09
C ASP A 62 -19.85 -5.35 -9.76
N GLU A 63 -19.48 -6.62 -9.73
CA GLU A 63 -18.18 -7.09 -10.22
C GLU A 63 -18.01 -6.83 -11.72
N ASP A 64 -19.10 -6.95 -12.51
CA ASP A 64 -19.07 -6.73 -13.96
C ASP A 64 -18.77 -5.27 -14.29
N LEU A 65 -19.35 -4.32 -13.57
CA LEU A 65 -19.06 -2.90 -13.77
C LEU A 65 -17.62 -2.54 -13.40
N ILE A 66 -17.09 -3.13 -12.33
CA ILE A 66 -15.70 -2.90 -11.94
C ILE A 66 -14.75 -3.52 -12.99
N ALA A 67 -15.05 -4.72 -13.47
CA ALA A 67 -14.27 -5.38 -14.53
C ALA A 67 -14.26 -4.56 -15.81
N GLN A 68 -15.43 -4.09 -16.26
CA GLN A 68 -15.56 -3.21 -17.43
C GLN A 68 -14.74 -1.91 -17.24
N ALA A 69 -14.87 -1.24 -16.10
CA ALA A 69 -14.12 -0.02 -15.81
C ALA A 69 -12.61 -0.23 -15.91
N VAL A 70 -12.12 -1.32 -15.34
CA VAL A 70 -10.70 -1.68 -15.36
C VAL A 70 -10.25 -1.96 -16.80
N GLU A 71 -10.97 -2.79 -17.54
CA GLU A 71 -10.62 -3.16 -18.92
C GLU A 71 -10.57 -1.94 -19.84
N GLU A 72 -11.64 -1.14 -19.87
CA GLU A 72 -11.71 0.05 -20.73
C GLU A 72 -10.67 1.09 -20.35
N LEU A 73 -10.40 1.28 -19.05
CA LEU A 73 -9.41 2.24 -18.59
C LEU A 73 -7.99 1.81 -18.97
N LEU A 74 -7.64 0.53 -18.81
CA LEU A 74 -6.33 0.00 -19.20
C LEU A 74 -6.09 0.11 -20.72
N VAL A 75 -7.13 -0.09 -21.52
CA VAL A 75 -7.06 0.09 -22.99
C VAL A 75 -6.87 1.57 -23.34
N ALA A 76 -7.57 2.47 -22.65
CA ALA A 76 -7.52 3.91 -22.93
C ALA A 76 -6.22 4.58 -22.43
N THR A 77 -5.57 4.01 -21.42
CA THR A 77 -4.37 4.56 -20.78
C THR A 77 -3.31 3.45 -20.59
N PRO A 78 -2.73 2.90 -21.67
CA PRO A 78 -1.79 1.79 -21.57
C PRO A 78 -0.46 2.23 -20.95
N HIS A 79 0.05 1.44 -20.01
CA HIS A 79 1.37 1.63 -19.38
C HIS A 79 2.06 0.28 -19.20
N ASP A 80 3.38 0.23 -19.37
CA ASP A 80 4.17 -0.98 -19.07
C ASP A 80 4.04 -1.33 -17.59
N VAL A 81 4.16 -0.33 -16.73
CA VAL A 81 3.86 -0.42 -15.31
C VAL A 81 2.97 0.75 -14.92
N GLY A 82 1.84 0.46 -14.29
CA GLY A 82 0.85 1.48 -13.93
C GLY A 82 0.41 1.40 -12.47
N ARG A 83 -0.15 2.50 -12.03
CA ARG A 83 -0.89 2.66 -10.78
C ARG A 83 -2.37 2.78 -11.09
N LEU A 84 -3.11 1.72 -10.86
CA LEU A 84 -4.57 1.73 -10.91
C LEU A 84 -5.12 2.08 -9.53
N ARG A 85 -5.96 3.11 -9.44
CA ARG A 85 -6.70 3.46 -8.23
C ARG A 85 -8.19 3.26 -8.49
N LEU A 86 -8.85 2.52 -7.60
CA LEU A 86 -10.30 2.37 -7.56
C LEU A 86 -10.80 3.09 -6.31
N SER A 87 -11.70 4.04 -6.47
CA SER A 87 -12.24 4.88 -5.38
C SER A 87 -13.75 4.76 -5.33
N PHE A 88 -14.28 4.55 -4.13
CA PHE A 88 -15.69 4.27 -3.87
C PHE A 88 -16.19 5.22 -2.79
N SER A 89 -17.24 5.97 -3.08
CA SER A 89 -17.96 6.82 -2.12
C SER A 89 -19.45 6.43 -2.08
N SER A 90 -20.23 7.14 -1.30
CA SER A 90 -21.68 6.91 -1.20
C SER A 90 -22.43 7.07 -2.54
N ASP A 91 -21.89 7.88 -3.44
CA ASP A 91 -22.54 8.33 -4.67
C ASP A 91 -21.71 8.11 -5.94
N ARG A 92 -20.44 7.70 -5.82
CA ARG A 92 -19.57 7.57 -6.99
C ARG A 92 -18.60 6.40 -6.91
N PHE A 93 -18.34 5.85 -8.11
CA PHE A 93 -17.20 4.99 -8.39
C PHE A 93 -16.28 5.66 -9.40
N ILE A 94 -15.04 5.92 -9.02
CA ILE A 94 -14.03 6.55 -9.88
C ILE A 94 -12.82 5.63 -9.97
N ALA A 95 -12.31 5.40 -11.20
CA ALA A 95 -11.06 4.70 -11.41
C ALA A 95 -10.09 5.57 -12.23
N THR A 96 -8.83 5.62 -11.78
CA THR A 96 -7.73 6.30 -12.47
C THR A 96 -6.60 5.32 -12.75
N HIS A 97 -5.92 5.49 -13.89
CA HIS A 97 -4.75 4.70 -14.25
C HIS A 97 -3.63 5.60 -14.76
N GLU A 98 -2.51 5.58 -14.08
CA GLU A 98 -1.37 6.44 -14.35
C GLU A 98 -0.10 5.62 -14.47
N ALA A 99 0.89 6.11 -15.23
CA ALA A 99 2.21 5.50 -15.26
C ALA A 99 2.82 5.44 -13.86
N TYR A 100 3.44 4.33 -13.53
CA TYR A 100 4.16 4.17 -12.27
C TYR A 100 5.63 3.86 -12.53
N LEU A 101 6.51 4.73 -12.04
CA LEU A 101 7.94 4.48 -12.09
C LEU A 101 8.35 3.51 -10.99
N SER A 102 8.70 2.29 -11.38
CA SER A 102 9.11 1.24 -10.43
C SER A 102 10.41 1.59 -9.72
N GLU A 103 10.35 1.68 -8.42
CA GLU A 103 11.52 1.81 -7.56
C GLU A 103 12.19 0.43 -7.39
N SER A 104 13.52 0.41 -7.38
CA SER A 104 14.31 -0.81 -7.16
C SER A 104 15.40 -0.61 -6.11
N ALA A 105 15.75 0.64 -5.80
CA ALA A 105 16.74 0.98 -4.80
C ALA A 105 16.25 0.64 -3.38
N PRO A 106 17.16 0.27 -2.47
CA PRO A 106 16.85 0.20 -1.06
C PRO A 106 16.36 1.56 -0.54
N VAL A 107 15.47 1.53 0.46
CA VAL A 107 14.82 2.71 1.01
C VAL A 107 15.38 3.08 2.38
N LYS A 108 15.39 4.38 2.69
CA LYS A 108 15.67 4.94 4.01
C LYS A 108 14.38 5.21 4.73
N VAL A 109 14.32 4.86 6.00
CA VAL A 109 13.12 5.09 6.81
C VAL A 109 13.43 5.78 8.11
N ILE A 110 12.48 6.59 8.60
CA ILE A 110 12.51 7.17 9.93
C ILE A 110 11.41 6.56 10.80
N VAL A 111 11.61 6.57 12.11
CA VAL A 111 10.58 6.20 13.07
C VAL A 111 9.80 7.45 13.45
N SER A 112 8.49 7.46 13.22
CA SER A 112 7.63 8.54 13.68
C SER A 112 7.41 8.46 15.17
N GLN A 113 7.48 9.62 15.80
CA GLN A 113 7.10 9.78 17.21
C GLN A 113 5.63 10.18 17.38
N GLU A 114 4.92 10.39 16.29
CA GLU A 114 3.49 10.74 16.34
C GLU A 114 2.63 9.50 16.63
N LEU A 115 2.13 9.48 17.85
CA LEU A 115 1.41 8.37 18.47
C LEU A 115 -0.10 8.36 18.20
N SER A 116 -0.65 9.24 17.37
CA SER A 116 -2.07 9.61 17.43
C SER A 116 -3.01 8.98 16.39
N PHE A 117 -2.69 7.83 15.79
CA PHE A 117 -3.52 7.26 14.73
C PHE A 117 -4.13 5.88 15.02
N ALA A 118 -4.62 5.66 16.23
CA ALA A 118 -5.05 4.32 16.67
C ALA A 118 -6.41 3.84 16.12
N VAL A 119 -7.28 4.69 15.59
CA VAL A 119 -8.63 4.29 15.18
C VAL A 119 -8.83 4.48 13.68
N GLY A 120 -9.25 3.40 12.98
CA GLY A 120 -9.62 3.45 11.55
C GLY A 120 -8.52 3.13 10.55
N ARG A 121 -7.28 2.86 10.96
CA ARG A 121 -6.15 2.54 10.08
C ARG A 121 -6.32 1.28 9.24
N GLN A 122 -7.10 0.33 9.74
CA GLN A 122 -7.38 -0.92 9.05
C GLN A 122 -8.19 -0.75 7.76
N TYR A 123 -8.73 0.46 7.53
CA TYR A 123 -9.48 0.80 6.33
C TYR A 123 -8.68 1.77 5.46
N LYS A 124 -8.73 1.56 4.15
CA LYS A 124 -8.06 2.40 3.17
C LYS A 124 -9.04 3.49 2.71
N VAL A 125 -9.16 4.55 3.52
CA VAL A 125 -10.12 5.65 3.34
C VAL A 125 -9.48 6.89 2.73
N PHE A 126 -10.24 7.69 2.00
CA PHE A 126 -9.87 9.04 1.60
C PHE A 126 -10.80 10.07 2.28
N PRO A 127 -10.36 11.33 2.54
CA PRO A 127 -9.05 11.90 2.16
C PRO A 127 -7.89 11.19 2.87
N TYR A 128 -6.77 11.07 2.14
CA TYR A 128 -5.58 10.34 2.60
C TYR A 128 -4.45 11.31 3.01
N SER A 129 -4.78 12.60 3.18
CA SER A 129 -3.81 13.68 3.41
C SER A 129 -2.89 13.42 4.59
N GLY A 130 -3.41 13.07 5.77
CA GLY A 130 -2.57 12.86 6.97
C GLY A 130 -1.50 11.77 6.81
N ARG A 131 -1.74 10.75 5.96
CA ARG A 131 -0.72 9.75 5.63
C ARG A 131 0.32 10.29 4.63
N LEU A 132 -0.14 11.11 3.69
CA LEU A 132 0.74 11.75 2.72
C LEU A 132 1.60 12.84 3.37
N ASP A 133 1.09 13.53 4.37
CA ASP A 133 1.84 14.51 5.15
C ASP A 133 3.01 13.83 5.90
N LEU A 134 2.78 12.69 6.55
CA LEU A 134 3.85 11.88 7.16
C LEU A 134 4.92 11.44 6.14
N LEU A 135 4.50 11.07 4.93
CA LEU A 135 5.43 10.73 3.86
C LEU A 135 6.24 11.94 3.40
N GLN A 136 5.62 13.12 3.33
CA GLN A 136 6.32 14.38 3.01
C GLN A 136 7.34 14.75 4.09
N GLU A 137 7.01 14.57 5.37
CA GLU A 137 7.94 14.77 6.48
C GLU A 137 9.15 13.84 6.39
N ALA A 138 8.92 12.54 6.11
CA ALA A 138 10.01 11.60 5.87
C ALA A 138 10.88 12.05 4.69
N THR A 139 10.26 12.49 3.58
CA THR A 139 10.99 12.98 2.40
C THR A 139 11.80 14.23 2.71
N ALA A 140 11.25 15.17 3.48
CA ALA A 140 11.97 16.36 3.92
C ALA A 140 13.18 16.02 4.83
N ALA A 141 13.12 14.91 5.55
CA ALA A 141 14.23 14.35 6.33
C ALA A 141 15.22 13.50 5.50
N GLY A 142 15.04 13.42 4.17
CA GLY A 142 15.88 12.61 3.28
C GLY A 142 15.60 11.10 3.35
N CYS A 143 14.40 10.73 3.77
CA CYS A 143 13.91 9.36 3.87
C CYS A 143 12.73 9.10 2.92
N ASP A 144 12.50 7.83 2.61
CA ASP A 144 11.51 7.39 1.60
C ASP A 144 10.20 6.92 2.21
N GLU A 145 10.20 6.62 3.52
CA GLU A 145 9.02 6.11 4.23
C GLU A 145 9.21 6.29 5.75
N VAL A 146 8.15 6.07 6.50
CA VAL A 146 8.11 6.19 7.96
C VAL A 146 7.70 4.86 8.59
N ILE A 147 8.20 4.55 9.79
CA ILE A 147 7.67 3.50 10.65
C ILE A 147 6.78 4.15 11.71
N LEU A 148 5.52 3.82 11.72
CA LEU A 148 4.55 4.30 12.70
C LEU A 148 4.55 3.38 13.92
N ILE A 149 4.61 3.98 15.10
CA ILE A 149 4.56 3.32 16.40
C ILE A 149 3.39 3.90 17.19
N ASP A 150 2.62 3.06 17.87
CA ASP A 150 1.48 3.51 18.66
C ASP A 150 1.88 3.99 20.07
N GLN A 151 0.90 4.46 20.83
CA GLN A 151 1.10 4.98 22.19
C GLN A 151 1.59 3.91 23.20
N ASP A 152 1.42 2.65 22.90
CA ASP A 152 1.88 1.51 23.69
C ASP A 152 3.25 1.01 23.23
N ASP A 153 3.98 1.80 22.44
CA ASP A 153 5.31 1.51 21.87
C ASP A 153 5.32 0.30 20.91
N ARG A 154 4.13 -0.05 20.35
CA ARG A 154 4.00 -1.15 19.39
C ARG A 154 4.19 -0.65 17.97
N VAL A 155 4.93 -1.42 17.19
CA VAL A 155 5.12 -1.16 15.75
C VAL A 155 3.83 -1.42 15.00
N CYS A 156 3.44 -0.45 14.18
CA CYS A 156 2.28 -0.55 13.31
C CYS A 156 2.72 -0.81 11.85
N GLU A 157 2.71 0.22 11.04
CA GLU A 157 2.97 0.15 9.59
C GLU A 157 3.67 1.41 9.09
N GLY A 158 3.84 1.58 7.78
CA GLY A 158 4.30 2.83 7.18
C GLY A 158 3.17 3.81 6.87
N ALA A 159 3.51 4.96 6.32
CA ALA A 159 2.50 5.91 5.82
C ALA A 159 1.66 5.28 4.69
N VAL A 160 2.32 4.59 3.75
CA VAL A 160 1.66 3.97 2.59
C VAL A 160 2.03 2.48 2.39
N SER A 161 2.62 1.85 3.41
CA SER A 161 3.19 0.50 3.33
C SER A 161 3.04 -0.29 4.63
N ASN A 162 3.28 -1.61 4.56
CA ASN A 162 3.56 -2.45 5.72
C ASN A 162 5.06 -2.79 5.77
N TYR A 163 5.48 -3.42 6.85
CA TYR A 163 6.86 -3.85 7.05
C TYR A 163 6.97 -5.32 7.41
N ALA A 164 8.12 -5.92 7.08
CA ALA A 164 8.63 -7.09 7.75
C ALA A 164 10.06 -6.82 8.22
N PHE A 165 10.37 -7.25 9.45
CA PHE A 165 11.66 -7.07 10.12
C PHE A 165 12.29 -8.44 10.35
N ARG A 166 13.59 -8.57 10.12
CA ARG A 166 14.34 -9.76 10.49
C ARG A 166 14.94 -9.58 11.88
N ILE A 167 14.53 -10.45 12.81
CA ILE A 167 14.91 -10.40 14.21
C ILE A 167 15.31 -11.83 14.65
N HIS A 168 16.55 -12.02 15.08
CA HIS A 168 17.13 -13.32 15.37
C HIS A 168 16.97 -14.32 14.22
N GLY A 169 17.28 -13.85 13.01
CA GLY A 169 17.20 -14.64 11.77
C GLY A 169 15.78 -14.91 11.25
N GLN A 170 14.72 -14.51 11.96
CA GLN A 170 13.33 -14.75 11.57
C GLN A 170 12.65 -13.49 11.06
N TRP A 171 12.00 -13.56 9.90
CA TRP A 171 11.16 -12.49 9.38
C TRP A 171 9.84 -12.40 10.14
N ARG A 172 9.51 -11.21 10.61
CA ARG A 172 8.32 -10.91 11.43
C ARG A 172 7.61 -9.67 10.93
N THR A 173 6.28 -9.65 11.04
CA THR A 173 5.43 -8.50 10.70
C THR A 173 4.40 -8.27 11.80
N PRO A 174 4.03 -7.01 12.12
CA PRO A 174 3.01 -6.72 13.12
C PRO A 174 1.67 -7.39 12.82
N PRO A 175 0.87 -7.75 13.83
CA PRO A 175 -0.47 -8.30 13.64
C PRO A 175 -1.47 -7.24 13.18
N ILE A 176 -2.58 -7.67 12.58
CA ILE A 176 -3.68 -6.75 12.20
C ILE A 176 -4.28 -6.05 13.42
N THR A 177 -4.24 -6.68 14.59
CA THR A 177 -4.67 -6.10 15.87
C THR A 177 -3.85 -4.90 16.34
N ALA A 178 -2.68 -4.65 15.74
CA ALA A 178 -1.93 -3.40 15.90
C ALA A 178 -2.56 -2.22 15.12
N GLY A 179 -3.76 -2.39 14.56
CA GLY A 179 -4.49 -1.35 13.83
C GLY A 179 -3.95 -1.07 12.44
N ILE A 180 -3.18 -1.98 11.85
CA ILE A 180 -2.59 -1.82 10.52
C ILE A 180 -3.55 -2.21 9.40
N LEU A 181 -3.32 -1.63 8.21
CA LEU A 181 -4.00 -2.08 7.01
C LEU A 181 -3.64 -3.55 6.71
N PRO A 182 -4.62 -4.44 6.44
CA PRO A 182 -4.35 -5.80 5.99
C PRO A 182 -3.80 -5.80 4.56
N GLY A 183 -2.49 -5.52 4.43
CA GLY A 183 -1.81 -5.34 3.14
C GLY A 183 -1.81 -6.63 2.31
N VAL A 184 -2.07 -6.51 1.00
CA VAL A 184 -2.11 -7.65 0.07
C VAL A 184 -0.74 -8.32 -0.03
N ILE A 185 0.32 -7.54 -0.19
CA ILE A 185 1.68 -8.07 -0.26
C ILE A 185 2.18 -8.57 1.10
N ARG A 186 1.79 -7.92 2.21
CA ARG A 186 2.05 -8.43 3.56
C ARG A 186 1.41 -9.82 3.76
N ALA A 187 0.16 -10.01 3.34
CA ALA A 187 -0.50 -11.30 3.39
C ALA A 187 0.26 -12.36 2.58
N LEU A 188 0.70 -12.01 1.37
CA LEU A 188 1.51 -12.88 0.51
C LEU A 188 2.84 -13.28 1.19
N ALA A 189 3.51 -12.33 1.87
CA ALA A 189 4.75 -12.59 2.60
C ALA A 189 4.54 -13.61 3.73
N VAL A 190 3.44 -13.48 4.49
CA VAL A 190 3.06 -14.45 5.54
C VAL A 190 2.73 -15.82 4.93
N GLU A 191 1.90 -15.86 3.90
CA GLU A 191 1.42 -17.11 3.29
C GLU A 191 2.50 -17.91 2.54
N LYS A 192 3.46 -17.21 1.91
CA LYS A 192 4.38 -17.81 0.92
C LYS A 192 5.87 -17.66 1.22
N CYS A 193 6.25 -16.74 2.11
CA CYS A 193 7.66 -16.42 2.37
C CYS A 193 8.11 -16.69 3.82
N GLY A 194 7.27 -17.34 4.64
CA GLY A 194 7.62 -17.70 6.00
C GLY A 194 7.72 -16.53 6.98
N VAL A 195 7.12 -15.37 6.63
CA VAL A 195 7.03 -14.25 7.55
C VAL A 195 6.04 -14.57 8.66
N VAL A 196 6.45 -14.43 9.90
CA VAL A 196 5.64 -14.75 11.09
C VAL A 196 4.95 -13.48 11.59
N VAL A 197 3.67 -13.59 11.91
CA VAL A 197 2.91 -12.50 12.54
C VAL A 197 3.22 -12.47 14.02
N LYS A 198 3.75 -11.35 14.53
CA LYS A 198 4.13 -11.17 15.93
C LYS A 198 4.06 -9.71 16.33
N ASP A 199 3.64 -9.42 17.56
CA ASP A 199 3.78 -8.08 18.13
C ASP A 199 5.26 -7.70 18.15
N LEU A 200 5.52 -6.46 17.73
CA LEU A 200 6.86 -5.89 17.66
C LEU A 200 6.85 -4.55 18.40
N SER A 201 7.91 -4.29 19.12
CA SER A 201 8.14 -3.04 19.85
C SER A 201 9.11 -2.13 19.10
N ARG A 202 9.19 -0.87 19.52
CA ARG A 202 10.24 0.06 19.10
C ARG A 202 11.63 -0.55 19.27
N ALA A 203 11.89 -1.24 20.39
CA ALA A 203 13.18 -1.88 20.64
C ALA A 203 13.49 -2.98 19.62
N ASP A 204 12.48 -3.73 19.16
CA ASP A 204 12.65 -4.71 18.09
C ASP A 204 13.06 -4.06 16.77
N VAL A 205 12.50 -2.90 16.43
CA VAL A 205 12.90 -2.12 15.24
C VAL A 205 14.36 -1.68 15.32
N PHE A 206 14.78 -1.15 16.47
CA PHE A 206 16.16 -0.67 16.64
C PHE A 206 17.20 -1.81 16.78
N SER A 207 16.76 -3.03 17.06
CA SER A 207 17.63 -4.21 17.14
C SER A 207 17.55 -5.14 15.92
N CYS A 208 16.62 -4.89 14.97
CA CYS A 208 16.46 -5.74 13.79
C CYS A 208 17.73 -5.78 12.93
N GLU A 209 17.99 -6.92 12.31
CA GLU A 209 19.14 -7.15 11.42
C GLU A 209 18.89 -6.59 10.03
N ALA A 210 17.64 -6.70 9.56
CA ALA A 210 17.20 -6.25 8.25
C ALA A 210 15.70 -5.91 8.29
N ALA A 211 15.24 -5.14 7.32
CA ALA A 211 13.82 -4.85 7.13
C ALA A 211 13.48 -4.75 5.64
N ILE A 212 12.21 -4.97 5.31
CA ILE A 212 11.65 -4.74 3.97
C ILE A 212 10.34 -3.97 4.07
N VAL A 213 10.14 -3.06 3.12
CA VAL A 213 8.88 -2.34 2.89
C VAL A 213 8.01 -3.16 1.94
N LEU A 214 6.72 -3.27 2.24
CA LEU A 214 5.73 -4.07 1.51
C LEU A 214 4.55 -3.18 1.09
N SER A 215 4.32 -3.03 -0.20
CA SER A 215 3.12 -2.36 -0.73
C SER A 215 2.75 -2.91 -2.11
N SER A 216 1.53 -2.67 -2.57
CA SER A 216 1.09 -3.17 -3.88
C SER A 216 1.89 -2.57 -5.05
N LEU A 217 2.36 -1.33 -4.94
CA LEU A 217 3.15 -0.68 -5.99
C LEU A 217 4.63 -1.07 -5.95
N LYS A 218 5.24 -1.04 -4.78
CA LYS A 218 6.67 -1.36 -4.60
C LYS A 218 6.94 -2.86 -4.54
N ILE A 219 5.92 -3.67 -4.29
CA ILE A 219 5.96 -5.09 -3.94
C ILE A 219 6.81 -5.30 -2.68
N ALA A 220 8.11 -5.37 -2.82
CA ALA A 220 9.04 -5.49 -1.71
C ALA A 220 10.33 -4.72 -2.03
N LEU A 221 10.71 -3.79 -1.14
CA LEU A 221 11.98 -3.08 -1.21
C LEU A 221 12.79 -3.30 0.07
N PRO A 222 14.10 -3.54 -0.03
CA PRO A 222 14.99 -3.57 1.12
C PRO A 222 15.00 -2.21 1.83
N VAL A 223 15.14 -2.21 3.15
CA VAL A 223 15.43 -1.01 3.94
C VAL A 223 16.93 -0.95 4.18
N GLU A 224 17.59 0.11 3.71
CA GLU A 224 19.03 0.29 3.93
C GLU A 224 19.35 0.92 5.29
N SER A 225 18.44 1.74 5.82
CA SER A 225 18.65 2.36 7.15
C SER A 225 17.33 2.72 7.85
N ILE A 226 17.36 2.69 9.19
CA ILE A 226 16.31 3.17 10.08
C ILE A 226 16.93 4.23 11.00
N ASP A 227 16.40 5.47 10.97
CA ASP A 227 16.95 6.62 11.72
C ASP A 227 18.48 6.75 11.55
N GLY A 228 18.99 6.55 10.33
CA GLY A 228 20.40 6.59 10.01
C GLY A 228 21.21 5.35 10.41
N ARG A 229 20.64 4.39 11.14
CA ARG A 229 21.29 3.11 11.45
C ARG A 229 21.19 2.18 10.24
N SER A 230 22.34 1.83 9.66
CA SER A 230 22.40 0.91 8.52
C SER A 230 21.90 -0.51 8.87
N LEU A 231 21.22 -1.14 7.93
CA LEU A 231 20.73 -2.52 7.99
C LEU A 231 21.46 -3.43 7.02
N ALA A 232 21.38 -4.73 7.24
CA ALA A 232 21.92 -5.71 6.32
C ALA A 232 21.13 -5.75 5.01
N LEU A 233 21.87 -5.74 3.89
CA LEU A 233 21.35 -5.94 2.52
C LEU A 233 21.94 -7.23 1.93
N ASP A 234 21.86 -8.32 2.68
CA ASP A 234 22.43 -9.62 2.34
C ASP A 234 21.56 -10.44 1.36
N SER A 235 22.03 -11.65 1.04
CA SER A 235 21.31 -12.56 0.14
C SER A 235 19.92 -12.93 0.63
N ASN A 236 19.71 -13.07 1.94
CA ASN A 236 18.41 -13.40 2.52
C ASN A 236 17.37 -12.29 2.27
N VAL A 237 17.78 -11.01 2.35
CA VAL A 237 16.95 -9.86 1.97
C VAL A 237 16.63 -9.88 0.48
N SER A 238 17.63 -10.15 -0.36
CA SER A 238 17.44 -10.24 -1.81
C SER A 238 16.52 -11.38 -2.21
N GLU A 239 16.64 -12.53 -1.56
CA GLU A 239 15.82 -13.72 -1.81
C GLU A 239 14.35 -13.47 -1.49
N ILE A 240 14.03 -12.91 -0.33
CA ILE A 240 12.63 -12.64 0.04
C ILE A 240 11.99 -11.59 -0.87
N CYS A 241 12.72 -10.52 -1.22
CA CYS A 241 12.25 -9.51 -2.16
C CYS A 241 12.02 -10.09 -3.56
N SER A 242 12.95 -10.88 -4.07
CA SER A 242 12.85 -11.54 -5.37
C SER A 242 11.68 -12.52 -5.43
N LYS A 243 11.52 -13.33 -4.38
CA LYS A 243 10.41 -14.28 -4.27
C LYS A 243 9.05 -13.58 -4.28
N LEU A 244 8.91 -12.47 -3.53
CA LEU A 244 7.67 -11.69 -3.52
C LEU A 244 7.37 -11.08 -4.89
N ARG A 245 8.38 -10.56 -5.60
CA ARG A 245 8.22 -10.04 -6.97
C ARG A 245 7.79 -11.14 -7.95
N GLN A 246 8.43 -12.31 -7.91
CA GLN A 246 8.03 -13.46 -8.76
C GLN A 246 6.59 -13.89 -8.50
N LEU A 247 6.17 -13.95 -7.25
CA LEU A 247 4.80 -14.28 -6.89
C LEU A 247 3.80 -13.20 -7.33
N ALA A 248 4.21 -11.93 -7.40
CA ALA A 248 3.35 -10.84 -7.85
C ALA A 248 3.18 -10.82 -9.38
N THR A 249 4.18 -11.22 -10.14
CA THR A 249 4.10 -11.29 -11.62
C THR A 249 3.38 -12.55 -12.12
N ALA A 250 3.17 -13.54 -11.27
CA ALA A 250 2.48 -14.79 -11.64
C ALA A 250 0.95 -14.70 -11.50
N HIS A 251 0.41 -13.54 -11.16
CA HIS A 251 -1.02 -13.26 -10.91
C HIS A 251 -1.48 -12.04 -11.68
#